data_2ee5f0fc97f45287c6cd92a0558d4367
#
_entry.id   2ee5f0fc97f45287c6cd92a0558d4367
#
_cell.length_a   1.000
_cell.length_b   1.000
_cell.length_c   1.000
_cell.angle_alpha   90.00
_cell.angle_beta   90.00
_cell.angle_gamma   90.00
#
_symmetry.space_group_name_H-M   'P 1'
#
loop_
_entity.id
_entity.type
_entity.pdbx_description
1 polymer ?
#
loop_
_entity_poly.entity_id
_entity_poly.type
_entity_poly.pdbx_seq_one_letter_code
_entity_poly.pdbx_strand_id
1 'polypeptide(L)'
;MGIVKQTHARNQIVKDLPLRNKRQGQLLLPHTIVQLDELASPCGKQLQQFVSTCFRGAFDADVHSHLPYFLSAYSAENLVATLGFEPVEEDKAIFLEQYLECAVEQVISQKIGRAISRLKVVELGSLSSARKGFSELIFILIADILYKAGFEWVVFTATPQVHKLVNKLGLTTIELCVADPIKLDDKGQSWGHYYESKPKVLAGDLHYGIDVLHQHEVAGFMLKNYENTINKYAKKLMRLAD
;
A
#
# COMPACT_ATOMS: atom_id res chain seq x y z
N MET A 1 -7.35 -2.91 52.00
CA MET A 1 -8.71 -2.67 51.52
C MET A 1 -8.70 -1.48 50.58
N GLY A 2 -8.96 -1.64 49.30
CA GLY A 2 -8.90 -0.55 48.32
C GLY A 2 -8.75 -1.13 46.91
N ILE A 3 -9.83 -1.71 46.38
CA ILE A 3 -9.90 -2.23 45.00
C ILE A 3 -10.07 -1.01 44.10
N VAL A 4 -9.05 -0.65 43.30
CA VAL A 4 -9.17 0.34 42.25
C VAL A 4 -9.62 -0.38 40.95
N LYS A 5 -10.79 -0.02 40.50
CA LYS A 5 -11.43 -0.47 39.28
C LYS A 5 -10.64 0.01 38.06
N GLN A 6 -10.01 -0.90 37.32
CA GLN A 6 -9.61 -0.74 35.94
C GLN A 6 -10.70 -1.32 35.05
N THR A 7 -11.63 -0.51 34.63
CA THR A 7 -12.54 -0.81 33.55
C THR A 7 -12.99 0.52 32.93
N HIS A 8 -12.91 0.61 31.62
CA HIS A 8 -13.41 1.64 30.68
C HIS A 8 -12.34 2.40 29.89
N ALA A 9 -11.59 1.67 29.09
CA ALA A 9 -10.87 2.26 27.95
C ALA A 9 -11.05 1.45 26.65
N ARG A 10 -12.08 0.61 26.55
CA ARG A 10 -12.24 -0.30 25.39
C ARG A 10 -13.43 0.02 24.46
N ASN A 11 -14.19 1.09 24.69
CA ASN A 11 -15.46 1.28 23.99
C ASN A 11 -15.67 2.65 23.32
N GLN A 12 -14.63 3.40 22.97
CA GLN A 12 -14.82 4.71 22.31
C GLN A 12 -14.29 4.80 20.87
N ILE A 13 -13.80 3.69 20.28
CA ILE A 13 -13.24 3.70 18.89
C ILE A 13 -14.31 3.41 17.80
N VAL A 14 -15.57 3.19 18.12
CA VAL A 14 -16.55 2.63 17.18
C VAL A 14 -17.73 3.57 16.89
N LYS A 15 -17.59 4.89 16.91
CA LYS A 15 -18.76 5.75 16.65
C LYS A 15 -18.71 6.74 15.49
N ASP A 16 -17.66 6.80 14.68
CA ASP A 16 -17.66 7.66 13.49
C ASP A 16 -17.42 6.85 12.20
N LEU A 17 -18.40 6.01 11.87
CA LEU A 17 -18.50 5.45 10.50
C LEU A 17 -18.89 6.59 9.56
N PRO A 18 -18.26 6.72 8.37
CA PRO A 18 -18.70 7.69 7.37
C PRO A 18 -20.16 7.40 7.01
N LEU A 19 -21.03 8.36 7.28
CA LEU A 19 -22.44 8.29 6.91
C LEU A 19 -22.55 8.26 5.39
N ARG A 20 -22.94 7.11 4.86
CA ARG A 20 -23.26 6.96 3.44
C ARG A 20 -24.52 7.76 3.16
N ASN A 21 -24.37 8.94 2.59
CA ASN A 21 -25.52 9.75 2.18
C ASN A 21 -26.18 9.07 0.98
N LYS A 22 -27.32 8.41 1.21
CA LYS A 22 -28.05 7.59 0.22
C LYS A 22 -28.52 8.37 -1.02
N ARG A 23 -28.41 9.70 -1.03
CA ARG A 23 -28.94 10.53 -2.11
C ARG A 23 -27.94 10.89 -3.22
N GLN A 24 -26.63 10.68 -3.04
CA GLN A 24 -25.64 11.08 -4.07
C GLN A 24 -24.47 10.12 -4.28
N GLY A 25 -24.41 8.95 -3.64
CA GLY A 25 -23.30 8.01 -3.87
C GLY A 25 -21.90 8.54 -3.43
N GLN A 26 -21.81 9.75 -2.88
CA GLN A 26 -20.53 10.35 -2.49
C GLN A 26 -19.97 9.69 -1.25
N LEU A 27 -18.77 9.16 -1.36
CA LEU A 27 -17.95 8.73 -0.23
C LEU A 27 -17.45 10.00 0.48
N LEU A 28 -18.14 10.44 1.53
CA LEU A 28 -17.66 11.52 2.39
C LEU A 28 -16.54 10.96 3.25
N LEU A 29 -15.30 11.11 2.80
CA LEU A 29 -14.15 10.92 3.67
C LEU A 29 -14.12 12.11 4.64
N PRO A 30 -14.03 11.88 5.97
CA PRO A 30 -13.79 12.95 6.92
C PRO A 30 -12.50 13.68 6.53
N HIS A 31 -12.30 14.91 7.01
CA HIS A 31 -11.11 15.69 6.71
C HIS A 31 -9.86 14.84 6.90
N THR A 32 -9.23 14.46 5.80
CA THR A 32 -8.12 13.51 5.76
C THR A 32 -6.87 14.22 5.27
N ILE A 33 -5.83 14.16 6.08
CA ILE A 33 -4.49 14.64 5.72
C ILE A 33 -3.70 13.45 5.23
N VAL A 34 -3.07 13.59 4.06
CA VAL A 34 -2.17 12.57 3.51
C VAL A 34 -0.74 13.08 3.62
N GLN A 35 0.16 12.23 4.13
CA GLN A 35 1.57 12.56 4.35
C GLN A 35 2.47 11.51 3.71
N LEU A 36 3.63 11.96 3.24
CA LEU A 36 4.71 11.12 2.75
C LEU A 36 5.84 11.16 3.76
N ASP A 37 6.07 10.03 4.39
CA ASP A 37 7.01 9.85 5.50
C ASP A 37 8.12 8.87 5.11
N GLU A 38 9.29 9.06 5.73
CA GLU A 38 10.41 8.13 5.67
C GLU A 38 10.44 7.31 6.96
N LEU A 39 10.78 6.03 6.88
CA LEU A 39 10.88 5.16 8.05
C LEU A 39 11.90 5.68 9.08
N ALA A 40 12.98 6.31 8.60
CA ALA A 40 14.00 6.93 9.44
C ALA A 40 13.53 8.21 10.15
N SER A 41 12.35 8.75 9.79
CA SER A 41 11.80 9.96 10.40
C SER A 41 11.27 9.71 11.83
N PRO A 42 11.02 10.77 12.62
CA PRO A 42 10.49 10.65 13.98
C PRO A 42 9.18 9.85 14.10
N CYS A 43 8.34 9.87 13.04
CA CYS A 43 7.08 9.12 13.01
C CYS A 43 7.26 7.63 12.61
N GLY A 44 8.45 7.21 12.16
CA GLY A 44 8.71 5.86 11.69
C GLY A 44 8.31 4.77 12.68
N LYS A 45 8.58 4.96 13.97
CA LYS A 45 8.15 4.01 15.01
C LYS A 45 6.63 3.86 15.09
N GLN A 46 5.88 4.95 14.94
CA GLN A 46 4.42 4.93 14.92
C GLN A 46 3.90 4.17 13.72
N LEU A 47 4.52 4.37 12.54
CA LEU A 47 4.16 3.67 11.31
C LEU A 47 4.42 2.16 11.44
N GLN A 48 5.59 1.76 11.91
CA GLN A 48 5.91 0.35 12.17
C GLN A 48 4.91 -0.29 13.13
N GLN A 49 4.61 0.38 14.25
CA GLN A 49 3.67 -0.13 15.24
C GLN A 49 2.25 -0.27 14.67
N PHE A 50 1.82 0.68 13.82
CA PHE A 50 0.52 0.62 13.17
C PHE A 50 0.44 -0.57 12.20
N VAL A 51 1.44 -0.75 11.34
CA VAL A 51 1.54 -1.89 10.41
C VAL A 51 1.54 -3.21 11.18
N SER A 52 2.44 -3.36 12.17
CA SER A 52 2.54 -4.58 12.97
C SER A 52 1.24 -4.90 13.71
N THR A 53 0.53 -3.88 14.21
CA THR A 53 -0.78 -4.07 14.87
C THR A 53 -1.83 -4.57 13.88
N CYS A 54 -1.87 -4.00 12.66
CA CYS A 54 -2.80 -4.43 11.62
C CYS A 54 -2.52 -5.87 11.15
N PHE A 55 -1.24 -6.21 10.91
CA PHE A 55 -0.84 -7.55 10.46
C PHE A 55 -1.05 -8.60 11.55
N ARG A 56 -0.74 -8.29 12.81
CA ARG A 56 -1.04 -9.17 13.95
C ARG A 56 -2.54 -9.41 14.07
N GLY A 57 -3.37 -8.38 13.94
CA GLY A 57 -4.82 -8.51 14.04
C GLY A 57 -5.45 -9.27 12.87
N ALA A 58 -4.86 -9.22 11.67
CA ALA A 58 -5.39 -9.86 10.47
C ALA A 58 -4.84 -11.28 10.25
N PHE A 59 -3.58 -11.55 10.61
CA PHE A 59 -2.86 -12.76 10.23
C PHE A 59 -2.12 -13.43 11.39
N ASP A 60 -2.19 -12.91 12.60
CA ASP A 60 -1.34 -13.33 13.75
C ASP A 60 0.16 -13.23 13.42
N ALA A 61 0.51 -12.25 12.59
CA ALA A 61 1.86 -12.04 12.09
C ALA A 61 2.66 -11.10 13.00
N ASP A 62 3.97 -11.37 13.12
CA ASP A 62 4.93 -10.52 13.82
C ASP A 62 5.93 -9.93 12.80
N VAL A 63 5.48 -8.94 12.04
CA VAL A 63 6.23 -8.36 10.93
C VAL A 63 7.30 -7.42 11.44
N HIS A 64 8.56 -7.68 11.07
CA HIS A 64 9.74 -6.88 11.44
C HIS A 64 10.37 -6.15 10.25
N SER A 65 10.11 -6.59 9.02
CA SER A 65 10.61 -5.94 7.81
C SER A 65 9.64 -4.84 7.38
N HIS A 66 10.15 -3.66 7.13
CA HIS A 66 9.37 -2.50 6.69
C HIS A 66 10.07 -1.80 5.54
N LEU A 67 9.27 -1.33 4.58
CA LEU A 67 9.73 -0.53 3.45
C LEU A 67 10.20 0.87 3.92
N PRO A 68 11.11 1.53 3.19
CA PRO A 68 11.74 2.79 3.64
C PRO A 68 10.82 4.01 3.58
N TYR A 69 9.82 4.01 2.71
CA TYR A 69 8.88 5.12 2.53
C TYR A 69 7.45 4.69 2.80
N PHE A 70 6.65 5.62 3.30
CA PHE A 70 5.23 5.40 3.59
C PHE A 70 4.37 6.56 3.09
N LEU A 71 3.28 6.24 2.40
CA LEU A 71 2.17 7.17 2.22
C LEU A 71 1.11 6.87 3.28
N SER A 72 0.79 7.86 4.12
CA SER A 72 -0.04 7.69 5.31
C SER A 72 -1.24 8.63 5.28
N ALA A 73 -2.41 8.16 5.72
CA ALA A 73 -3.61 8.95 5.87
C ALA A 73 -3.94 9.15 7.36
N TYR A 74 -4.21 10.40 7.73
CA TYR A 74 -4.60 10.79 9.07
C TYR A 74 -6.00 11.39 9.04
N SER A 75 -6.86 10.98 9.97
CA SER A 75 -8.19 11.54 10.19
C SER A 75 -8.30 11.97 11.65
N ALA A 76 -8.62 13.26 11.90
CA ALA A 76 -8.63 13.84 13.23
C ALA A 76 -7.33 13.49 14.02
N GLU A 77 -6.17 13.71 13.39
CA GLU A 77 -4.81 13.44 13.92
C GLU A 77 -4.47 11.97 14.17
N ASN A 78 -5.40 11.05 13.95
CA ASN A 78 -5.14 9.61 14.10
C ASN A 78 -4.71 9.01 12.76
N LEU A 79 -3.64 8.20 12.78
CA LEU A 79 -3.24 7.38 11.65
C LEU A 79 -4.33 6.33 11.36
N VAL A 80 -4.91 6.36 10.18
CA VAL A 80 -6.04 5.49 9.79
C VAL A 80 -5.72 4.53 8.67
N ALA A 81 -4.72 4.85 7.86
CA ALA A 81 -4.18 3.93 6.85
C ALA A 81 -2.76 4.30 6.48
N THR A 82 -2.00 3.33 6.03
CA THR A 82 -0.66 3.53 5.47
C THR A 82 -0.36 2.47 4.41
N LEU A 83 0.54 2.80 3.49
CA LEU A 83 1.10 1.90 2.49
C LEU A 83 2.59 2.21 2.39
N GLY A 84 3.41 1.18 2.56
CA GLY A 84 4.85 1.28 2.38
C GLY A 84 5.25 1.12 0.92
N PHE A 85 6.36 1.75 0.52
CA PHE A 85 6.92 1.55 -0.81
C PHE A 85 8.44 1.72 -0.82
N GLU A 86 9.08 1.10 -1.81
CA GLU A 86 10.52 1.16 -2.06
C GLU A 86 10.78 1.26 -3.57
N PRO A 87 11.35 2.36 -4.07
CA PRO A 87 11.90 2.42 -5.42
C PRO A 87 13.01 1.39 -5.58
N VAL A 88 13.01 0.68 -6.71
CA VAL A 88 14.04 -0.32 -6.99
C VAL A 88 15.33 0.38 -7.40
N GLU A 89 16.41 0.08 -6.69
CA GLU A 89 17.75 0.58 -6.96
C GLU A 89 18.53 -0.40 -7.85
N GLU A 90 19.56 0.08 -8.58
CA GLU A 90 20.31 -0.72 -9.56
C GLU A 90 20.93 -1.98 -8.93
N ASP A 91 21.61 -1.81 -7.79
CA ASP A 91 22.42 -2.86 -7.16
C ASP A 91 21.81 -3.43 -5.87
N LYS A 92 20.52 -3.13 -5.60
CA LYS A 92 19.85 -3.58 -4.39
C LYS A 92 18.63 -4.44 -4.71
N ALA A 93 18.61 -5.66 -4.18
CA ALA A 93 17.41 -6.50 -4.27
C ALA A 93 16.29 -5.97 -3.39
N ILE A 94 15.06 -5.99 -3.90
CA ILE A 94 13.85 -5.69 -3.14
C ILE A 94 13.30 -6.96 -2.48
N PHE A 95 12.41 -6.79 -1.48
CA PHE A 95 11.88 -7.92 -0.72
C PHE A 95 11.18 -8.96 -1.61
N LEU A 96 10.42 -8.51 -2.61
CA LEU A 96 9.65 -9.41 -3.48
C LEU A 96 10.53 -10.28 -4.40
N GLU A 97 11.78 -9.90 -4.66
CA GLU A 97 12.69 -10.69 -5.47
C GLU A 97 13.05 -12.04 -4.83
N GLN A 98 12.85 -12.20 -3.51
CA GLN A 98 12.99 -13.50 -2.85
C GLN A 98 12.03 -14.56 -3.41
N TYR A 99 10.88 -14.16 -3.96
CA TYR A 99 9.92 -15.07 -4.59
C TYR A 99 10.21 -15.33 -6.07
N LEU A 100 11.08 -14.54 -6.70
CA LEU A 100 11.35 -14.59 -8.13
C LEU A 100 12.59 -15.47 -8.43
N GLU A 101 12.75 -15.85 -9.69
CA GLU A 101 13.93 -16.62 -10.17
C GLU A 101 15.04 -15.69 -10.71
N CYS A 102 14.68 -14.43 -11.01
CA CYS A 102 15.62 -13.40 -11.47
C CYS A 102 15.10 -12.02 -11.07
N ALA A 103 15.84 -10.97 -11.40
CA ALA A 103 15.50 -9.59 -11.08
C ALA A 103 14.10 -9.21 -11.61
N VAL A 104 13.38 -8.39 -10.85
CA VAL A 104 11.96 -8.10 -11.07
C VAL A 104 11.68 -7.51 -12.46
N GLU A 105 12.53 -6.61 -12.94
CA GLU A 105 12.41 -6.00 -14.27
C GLU A 105 12.58 -7.05 -15.39
N GLN A 106 13.39 -8.07 -15.17
CA GLN A 106 13.57 -9.15 -16.13
C GLN A 106 12.32 -10.04 -16.22
N VAL A 107 11.72 -10.37 -15.06
CA VAL A 107 10.47 -11.14 -15.01
C VAL A 107 9.34 -10.39 -15.71
N ILE A 108 9.20 -9.09 -15.43
CA ILE A 108 8.19 -8.24 -16.10
C ILE A 108 8.47 -8.19 -17.61
N SER A 109 9.72 -7.89 -18.02
CA SER A 109 10.13 -7.80 -19.43
C SER A 109 9.81 -9.07 -20.23
N GLN A 110 10.09 -10.24 -19.65
CA GLN A 110 9.75 -11.54 -20.26
C GLN A 110 8.25 -11.70 -20.48
N LYS A 111 7.43 -11.29 -19.50
CA LYS A 111 5.98 -11.44 -19.57
C LYS A 111 5.30 -10.48 -20.56
N ILE A 112 5.86 -9.28 -20.77
CA ILE A 112 5.30 -8.28 -21.68
C ILE A 112 5.97 -8.25 -23.05
N GLY A 113 7.09 -8.98 -23.24
CA GLY A 113 7.82 -9.05 -24.51
C GLY A 113 8.61 -7.79 -24.88
N ARG A 114 8.89 -6.91 -23.90
CA ARG A 114 9.74 -5.72 -24.08
C ARG A 114 10.59 -5.45 -22.85
N ALA A 115 11.79 -4.90 -23.05
CA ALA A 115 12.66 -4.50 -21.95
C ALA A 115 12.04 -3.32 -21.17
N ILE A 116 12.17 -3.36 -19.84
CA ILE A 116 11.87 -2.25 -18.94
C ILE A 116 13.10 -1.91 -18.11
N SER A 117 13.21 -0.67 -17.67
CA SER A 117 14.28 -0.22 -16.77
C SER A 117 13.96 -0.62 -15.33
N ARG A 118 14.98 -1.16 -14.61
CA ARG A 118 14.90 -1.49 -13.20
C ARG A 118 14.50 -0.27 -12.35
N LEU A 119 15.10 0.89 -12.61
CA LEU A 119 14.85 2.14 -11.90
C LEU A 119 13.42 2.69 -12.08
N LYS A 120 12.65 2.15 -13.02
CA LYS A 120 11.25 2.54 -13.24
C LYS A 120 10.25 1.65 -12.49
N VAL A 121 10.73 0.75 -11.62
CA VAL A 121 9.92 -0.16 -10.81
C VAL A 121 9.88 0.28 -9.36
N VAL A 122 8.73 0.15 -8.69
CA VAL A 122 8.55 0.40 -7.26
C VAL A 122 7.88 -0.80 -6.61
N GLU A 123 8.44 -1.29 -5.49
CA GLU A 123 7.78 -2.24 -4.63
C GLU A 123 6.76 -1.54 -3.73
N LEU A 124 5.52 -2.07 -3.67
CA LEU A 124 4.50 -1.64 -2.72
C LEU A 124 4.26 -2.76 -1.70
N GLY A 125 4.07 -2.37 -0.44
CA GLY A 125 3.80 -3.32 0.64
C GLY A 125 3.16 -2.68 1.85
N SER A 126 3.02 -3.45 2.92
CA SER A 126 2.55 -2.97 4.22
C SER A 126 1.22 -2.20 4.17
N LEU A 127 0.36 -2.48 3.16
CA LEU A 127 -0.95 -1.84 3.07
C LEU A 127 -1.79 -2.18 4.30
N SER A 128 -1.99 -1.20 5.16
CA SER A 128 -2.66 -1.33 6.44
C SER A 128 -3.73 -0.27 6.60
N SER A 129 -4.88 -0.64 7.14
CA SER A 129 -5.97 0.31 7.37
C SER A 129 -6.85 -0.09 8.55
N ALA A 130 -7.10 0.85 9.45
CA ALA A 130 -8.04 0.69 10.56
C ALA A 130 -9.50 0.95 10.16
N ARG A 131 -9.76 1.54 8.99
CA ARG A 131 -11.11 1.93 8.54
C ARG A 131 -11.33 1.60 7.06
N LYS A 132 -12.55 1.18 6.71
CA LYS A 132 -12.96 0.91 5.33
C LYS A 132 -12.83 2.17 4.45
N GLY A 133 -12.39 1.98 3.20
CA GLY A 133 -12.24 3.05 2.21
C GLY A 133 -10.87 3.73 2.22
N PHE A 134 -10.13 3.71 3.33
CA PHE A 134 -8.82 4.36 3.40
C PHE A 134 -7.72 3.57 2.68
N SER A 135 -7.78 2.23 2.67
CA SER A 135 -6.87 1.42 1.83
C SER A 135 -7.03 1.77 0.35
N GLU A 136 -8.28 1.98 -0.09
CA GLU A 136 -8.60 2.37 -1.47
C GLU A 136 -8.05 3.77 -1.78
N LEU A 137 -8.27 4.74 -0.88
CA LEU A 137 -7.73 6.09 -1.02
C LEU A 137 -6.21 6.08 -1.18
N ILE A 138 -5.49 5.45 -0.24
CA ILE A 138 -4.02 5.42 -0.25
C ILE A 138 -3.50 4.73 -1.50
N PHE A 139 -4.12 3.62 -1.93
CA PHE A 139 -3.72 2.88 -3.13
C PHE A 139 -3.90 3.70 -4.41
N ILE A 140 -5.01 4.46 -4.52
CA ILE A 140 -5.25 5.36 -5.65
C ILE A 140 -4.23 6.50 -5.67
N LEU A 141 -3.99 7.14 -4.53
CA LEU A 141 -3.10 8.29 -4.47
C LEU A 141 -1.64 7.92 -4.73
N ILE A 142 -1.16 6.78 -4.19
CA ILE A 142 0.23 6.37 -4.42
C ILE A 142 0.46 6.05 -5.89
N ALA A 143 -0.49 5.44 -6.59
CA ALA A 143 -0.37 5.16 -8.02
C ALA A 143 -0.13 6.43 -8.85
N ASP A 144 -0.92 7.51 -8.60
CA ASP A 144 -0.75 8.78 -9.33
C ASP A 144 0.51 9.54 -8.91
N ILE A 145 0.89 9.48 -7.62
CA ILE A 145 2.14 10.07 -7.12
C ILE A 145 3.34 9.43 -7.82
N LEU A 146 3.40 8.10 -7.87
CA LEU A 146 4.50 7.36 -8.48
C LEU A 146 4.56 7.57 -9.99
N TYR A 147 3.42 7.52 -10.68
CA TYR A 147 3.34 7.81 -12.10
C TYR A 147 3.88 9.21 -12.43
N LYS A 148 3.43 10.24 -11.70
CA LYS A 148 3.89 11.62 -11.89
C LYS A 148 5.36 11.82 -11.47
N ALA A 149 5.88 10.97 -10.61
CA ALA A 149 7.31 10.96 -10.26
C ALA A 149 8.17 10.30 -11.36
N GLY A 150 7.58 9.67 -12.37
CA GLY A 150 8.30 9.09 -13.50
C GLY A 150 8.56 7.58 -13.38
N PHE A 151 7.93 6.90 -12.43
CA PHE A 151 7.90 5.43 -12.37
C PHE A 151 6.90 4.86 -13.36
N GLU A 152 7.15 3.65 -13.85
CA GLU A 152 6.32 2.99 -14.85
C GLU A 152 5.60 1.75 -14.30
N TRP A 153 6.20 1.09 -13.33
CA TRP A 153 5.71 -0.18 -12.80
C TRP A 153 5.63 -0.19 -11.28
N VAL A 154 4.58 -0.81 -10.76
CA VAL A 154 4.49 -1.20 -9.35
C VAL A 154 4.46 -2.71 -9.24
N VAL A 155 5.11 -3.25 -8.19
CA VAL A 155 5.07 -4.66 -7.85
C VAL A 155 4.63 -4.82 -6.40
N PHE A 156 3.80 -5.82 -6.12
CA PHE A 156 3.28 -6.03 -4.78
C PHE A 156 2.78 -7.46 -4.58
N THR A 157 2.77 -7.90 -3.31
CA THR A 157 2.13 -9.15 -2.94
C THR A 157 0.65 -8.91 -2.66
N ALA A 158 -0.22 -9.59 -3.40
CA ALA A 158 -1.66 -9.45 -3.32
C ALA A 158 -2.30 -10.64 -2.59
N THR A 159 -2.85 -10.40 -1.41
CA THR A 159 -3.84 -11.27 -0.78
C THR A 159 -5.19 -11.18 -1.54
N PRO A 160 -6.15 -12.09 -1.29
CA PRO A 160 -7.49 -11.98 -1.88
C PRO A 160 -8.17 -10.62 -1.64
N GLN A 161 -7.88 -9.95 -0.51
CA GLN A 161 -8.41 -8.62 -0.21
C GLN A 161 -7.80 -7.55 -1.11
N VAL A 162 -6.49 -7.59 -1.35
CA VAL A 162 -5.81 -6.67 -2.27
C VAL A 162 -6.25 -6.93 -3.71
N HIS A 163 -6.38 -8.18 -4.12
CA HIS A 163 -6.95 -8.55 -5.42
C HIS A 163 -8.35 -7.96 -5.64
N LYS A 164 -9.21 -8.07 -4.62
CA LYS A 164 -10.56 -7.49 -4.66
C LYS A 164 -10.52 -5.96 -4.79
N LEU A 165 -9.58 -5.30 -4.13
CA LEU A 165 -9.37 -3.85 -4.24
C LEU A 165 -8.97 -3.46 -5.67
N VAL A 166 -7.96 -4.12 -6.23
CA VAL A 166 -7.46 -3.89 -7.60
C VAL A 166 -8.57 -4.08 -8.62
N ASN A 167 -9.30 -5.20 -8.54
CA ASN A 167 -10.42 -5.51 -9.44
C ASN A 167 -11.56 -4.48 -9.32
N LYS A 168 -11.87 -4.02 -8.10
CA LYS A 168 -12.91 -3.00 -7.87
C LYS A 168 -12.57 -1.68 -8.56
N LEU A 169 -11.29 -1.35 -8.66
CA LEU A 169 -10.79 -0.15 -9.35
C LEU A 169 -10.68 -0.34 -10.88
N GLY A 170 -10.99 -1.53 -11.40
CA GLY A 170 -10.86 -1.86 -12.82
C GLY A 170 -9.42 -2.02 -13.30
N LEU A 171 -8.46 -2.13 -12.38
CA LEU A 171 -7.06 -2.25 -12.71
C LEU A 171 -6.71 -3.68 -13.15
N THR A 172 -5.89 -3.79 -14.18
CA THR A 172 -5.31 -5.06 -14.64
C THR A 172 -3.90 -5.21 -14.10
N THR A 173 -3.51 -6.45 -13.79
CA THR A 173 -2.18 -6.78 -13.28
C THR A 173 -1.65 -8.03 -13.97
N ILE A 174 -0.34 -8.17 -13.97
CA ILE A 174 0.37 -9.34 -14.46
C ILE A 174 0.80 -10.17 -13.25
N GLU A 175 0.42 -11.44 -13.21
CA GLU A 175 0.91 -12.37 -12.19
C GLU A 175 2.36 -12.74 -12.52
N LEU A 176 3.27 -12.45 -11.59
CA LEU A 176 4.68 -12.82 -11.72
C LEU A 176 4.91 -14.24 -11.18
N CYS A 177 4.48 -14.51 -9.94
CA CYS A 177 4.55 -15.84 -9.31
C CYS A 177 3.58 -15.92 -8.11
N VAL A 178 3.49 -17.10 -7.51
CA VAL A 178 2.92 -17.28 -6.16
C VAL A 178 3.99 -16.86 -5.14
N ALA A 179 3.60 -16.11 -4.10
CA ALA A 179 4.48 -15.79 -2.99
C ALA A 179 4.63 -17.03 -2.08
N ASP A 180 5.66 -17.84 -2.35
CA ASP A 180 5.92 -19.07 -1.61
C ASP A 180 6.73 -18.76 -0.34
N PRO A 181 6.20 -19.00 0.87
CA PRO A 181 6.92 -18.74 2.11
C PRO A 181 8.20 -19.53 2.27
N ILE A 182 8.35 -20.69 1.60
CA ILE A 182 9.55 -21.52 1.68
C ILE A 182 10.79 -20.77 1.16
N LYS A 183 10.60 -19.80 0.26
CA LYS A 183 11.66 -18.96 -0.30
C LYS A 183 12.17 -17.88 0.66
N LEU A 184 11.48 -17.64 1.79
CA LEU A 184 11.92 -16.69 2.81
C LEU A 184 12.89 -17.35 3.79
N ASP A 185 13.78 -16.55 4.40
CA ASP A 185 14.78 -17.01 5.36
C ASP A 185 14.16 -17.75 6.56
N ASP A 186 13.03 -17.19 7.09
CA ASP A 186 12.28 -17.76 8.21
C ASP A 186 11.19 -18.75 7.77
N LYS A 187 11.12 -19.05 6.45
CA LYS A 187 10.06 -19.88 5.84
C LYS A 187 8.65 -19.37 6.16
N GLY A 188 8.50 -18.05 6.31
CA GLY A 188 7.23 -17.41 6.55
C GLY A 188 6.72 -17.50 8.00
N GLN A 189 7.53 -17.96 8.96
CA GLN A 189 7.08 -18.14 10.35
C GLN A 189 6.62 -16.83 11.01
N SER A 190 7.30 -15.72 10.75
CA SER A 190 6.92 -14.39 11.27
C SER A 190 5.62 -13.85 10.66
N TRP A 191 5.12 -14.44 9.58
CA TRP A 191 3.95 -13.97 8.85
C TRP A 191 2.63 -14.63 9.29
N GLY A 192 2.65 -15.51 10.30
CA GLY A 192 1.45 -16.20 10.81
C GLY A 192 0.64 -16.88 9.72
N HIS A 193 -0.65 -16.56 9.59
CA HIS A 193 -1.56 -17.14 8.59
C HIS A 193 -1.59 -16.42 7.24
N TYR A 194 -0.71 -15.44 7.01
CA TYR A 194 -0.71 -14.62 5.79
C TYR A 194 -0.66 -15.48 4.51
N TYR A 195 0.22 -16.48 4.48
CA TYR A 195 0.45 -17.35 3.31
C TYR A 195 -0.62 -18.43 3.11
N GLU A 196 -1.48 -18.69 4.08
CA GLU A 196 -2.63 -19.60 3.91
C GLU A 196 -3.57 -19.12 2.80
N SER A 197 -3.62 -17.80 2.59
CA SER A 197 -4.40 -17.19 1.51
C SER A 197 -3.80 -17.36 0.11
N LYS A 198 -2.61 -17.98 -0.01
CA LYS A 198 -1.83 -18.15 -1.25
C LYS A 198 -1.68 -16.84 -2.01
N PRO A 199 -1.06 -15.83 -1.40
CA PRO A 199 -0.89 -14.53 -2.03
C PRO A 199 -0.02 -14.65 -3.29
N LYS A 200 -0.22 -13.73 -4.23
CA LYS A 200 0.49 -13.70 -5.51
C LYS A 200 1.31 -12.43 -5.63
N VAL A 201 2.49 -12.53 -6.23
CA VAL A 201 3.27 -11.38 -6.63
C VAL A 201 2.73 -10.87 -7.95
N LEU A 202 2.30 -9.63 -7.98
CA LEU A 202 1.68 -8.99 -9.12
C LEU A 202 2.49 -7.77 -9.56
N ALA A 203 2.49 -7.49 -10.88
CA ALA A 203 2.96 -6.24 -11.45
C ALA A 203 1.79 -5.45 -12.05
N GLY A 204 1.77 -4.14 -11.84
CA GLY A 204 0.83 -3.20 -12.42
C GLY A 204 1.55 -2.16 -13.27
N ASP A 205 1.08 -1.95 -14.51
CA ASP A 205 1.52 -0.86 -15.38
C ASP A 205 0.86 0.44 -14.91
N LEU A 206 1.67 1.40 -14.44
CA LEU A 206 1.17 2.68 -13.94
C LEU A 206 0.58 3.53 -15.04
N HIS A 207 1.12 3.48 -16.25
CA HIS A 207 0.63 4.27 -17.38
C HIS A 207 -0.82 3.89 -17.70
N TYR A 208 -1.06 2.59 -17.89
CA TYR A 208 -2.41 2.07 -18.12
C TYR A 208 -3.32 2.27 -16.89
N GLY A 209 -2.79 2.00 -15.69
CA GLY A 209 -3.56 2.07 -14.45
C GLY A 209 -4.08 3.48 -14.15
N ILE A 210 -3.29 4.52 -14.42
CA ILE A 210 -3.69 5.92 -14.21
C ILE A 210 -4.82 6.34 -15.14
N ASP A 211 -4.80 5.94 -16.40
CA ASP A 211 -5.90 6.20 -17.33
C ASP A 211 -7.21 5.61 -16.84
N VAL A 212 -7.17 4.37 -16.33
CA VAL A 212 -8.33 3.69 -15.74
C VAL A 212 -8.82 4.42 -14.48
N LEU A 213 -7.90 4.80 -13.57
CA LEU A 213 -8.26 5.49 -12.33
C LEU A 213 -8.87 6.87 -12.57
N HIS A 214 -8.39 7.63 -13.56
CA HIS A 214 -8.98 8.92 -13.92
C HIS A 214 -10.40 8.80 -14.50
N GLN A 215 -10.70 7.69 -15.21
CA GLN A 215 -12.03 7.42 -15.76
C GLN A 215 -12.98 6.81 -14.73
N HIS A 216 -12.46 6.22 -13.64
CA HIS A 216 -13.26 5.64 -12.57
C HIS A 216 -13.87 6.74 -11.70
N GLU A 217 -15.21 6.80 -11.57
CA GLU A 217 -15.94 7.88 -10.91
C GLU A 217 -15.39 8.24 -9.52
N VAL A 218 -15.25 7.25 -8.64
CA VAL A 218 -14.76 7.46 -7.26
C VAL A 218 -13.27 7.79 -7.22
N ALA A 219 -12.45 7.09 -8.01
CA ALA A 219 -11.01 7.33 -8.05
C ALA A 219 -10.70 8.71 -8.66
N GLY A 220 -11.32 9.07 -9.77
CA GLY A 220 -11.15 10.39 -10.41
C GLY A 220 -11.54 11.53 -9.48
N PHE A 221 -12.62 11.37 -8.69
CA PHE A 221 -12.99 12.33 -7.66
C PHE A 221 -11.92 12.46 -6.56
N MET A 222 -11.36 11.34 -6.08
CA MET A 222 -10.26 11.35 -5.10
C MET A 222 -9.01 12.02 -5.65
N LEU A 223 -8.57 11.65 -6.85
CA LEU A 223 -7.40 12.22 -7.51
C LEU A 223 -7.52 13.74 -7.66
N LYS A 224 -8.68 14.23 -8.08
CA LYS A 224 -8.94 15.67 -8.19
C LYS A 224 -8.87 16.39 -6.85
N ASN A 225 -9.45 15.82 -5.79
CA ASN A 225 -9.44 16.45 -4.46
C ASN A 225 -8.05 16.49 -3.81
N TYR A 226 -7.17 15.56 -4.16
CA TYR A 226 -5.81 15.47 -3.62
C TYR A 226 -4.72 15.93 -4.62
N GLU A 227 -5.08 16.59 -5.72
CA GLU A 227 -4.16 16.98 -6.80
C GLU A 227 -2.94 17.75 -6.29
N ASN A 228 -3.13 18.72 -5.39
CA ASN A 228 -2.02 19.49 -4.81
C ASN A 228 -1.08 18.61 -3.98
N THR A 229 -1.64 17.66 -3.22
CA THR A 229 -0.88 16.71 -2.40
C THR A 229 -0.10 15.74 -3.29
N ILE A 230 -0.73 15.23 -4.33
CA ILE A 230 -0.11 14.35 -5.34
C ILE A 230 1.06 15.07 -6.00
N ASN A 231 0.84 16.27 -6.53
CA ASN A 231 1.89 17.04 -7.23
C ASN A 231 3.06 17.40 -6.29
N LYS A 232 2.77 17.72 -5.02
CA LYS A 232 3.80 17.97 -4.00
C LYS A 232 4.71 16.76 -3.80
N TYR A 233 4.10 15.57 -3.63
CA TYR A 233 4.86 14.36 -3.32
C TYR A 233 5.52 13.73 -4.54
N ALA A 234 4.89 13.83 -5.72
CA ALA A 234 5.53 13.45 -6.97
C ALA A 234 6.85 14.20 -7.17
N LYS A 235 6.86 15.53 -6.98
CA LYS A 235 8.09 16.34 -7.05
C LYS A 235 9.16 15.92 -6.03
N LYS A 236 8.76 15.48 -4.83
CA LYS A 236 9.72 14.96 -3.83
C LYS A 236 10.37 13.67 -4.31
N LEU A 237 9.59 12.79 -4.97
CA LEU A 237 10.03 11.45 -5.40
C LEU A 237 10.73 11.44 -6.78
N MET A 238 10.59 12.46 -7.62
CA MET A 238 11.24 12.51 -8.95
C MET A 238 12.75 12.24 -8.89
N ARG A 239 13.42 12.68 -7.81
CA ARG A 239 14.86 12.44 -7.60
C ARG A 239 15.24 10.98 -7.34
N LEU A 240 14.26 10.11 -7.09
CA LEU A 240 14.47 8.69 -6.87
C LEU A 240 14.21 7.86 -8.13
N ALA A 241 13.64 8.48 -9.18
CA ALA A 241 13.31 7.86 -10.45
C ALA A 241 14.33 8.14 -11.55
N ASP A 242 15.28 9.05 -11.31
CA ASP A 242 16.40 9.42 -12.19
C ASP A 242 17.66 8.60 -11.83
#